data_f7dc76f3bc1a51d8fa1f3bb15aa13501
#
_entry.id   f7dc76f3bc1a51d8fa1f3bb15aa13501
#
_cell.length_a   1.000
_cell.length_b   1.000
_cell.length_c   1.000
_cell.angle_alpha   90.00
_cell.angle_beta   90.00
_cell.angle_gamma   90.00
#
_symmetry.space_group_name_H-M   'P 1'
#
loop_
_entity.id
_entity.type
_entity.pdbx_description
1 polymer ?
#
loop_
_entity_poly.entity_id
_entity_poly.type
_entity_poly.pdbx_seq_one_letter_code
_entity_poly.pdbx_strand_id
1 'polypeptide(L)'
;PAPPISPPAPPAPPAPAPAPPAPPAVQLPSTDADYAQSCRPVYPSMSKRLSEQGRVVVKVVVGADGSPKQVEIKKSSGFDRLDEAAREAMLRCRFVPGKVNGVAQSMAYDAPVNFVLNNN
;
A
#
# COMPACT_ATOMS: atom_id res chain seq x y z
N PRO A 1 80.11 5.82 -4.64
CA PRO A 1 79.07 5.20 -3.83
C PRO A 1 77.67 5.49 -4.46
N ALA A 2 76.83 4.45 -4.43
CA ALA A 2 75.49 4.60 -4.95
C ALA A 2 74.69 5.53 -4.04
N PRO A 3 73.80 6.41 -4.65
CA PRO A 3 72.94 7.24 -3.82
C PRO A 3 71.99 6.36 -3.00
N PRO A 4 71.62 6.79 -1.81
CA PRO A 4 70.70 6.00 -0.99
C PRO A 4 69.38 5.88 -1.71
N ILE A 5 68.84 4.67 -1.69
CA ILE A 5 67.51 4.41 -2.27
C ILE A 5 66.48 4.81 -1.23
N SER A 6 65.63 5.74 -1.59
CA SER A 6 64.52 6.11 -0.70
C SER A 6 63.57 4.92 -0.58
N PRO A 7 63.07 4.61 0.63
CA PRO A 7 62.05 3.58 0.76
C PRO A 7 60.82 3.97 -0.06
N PRO A 8 60.16 3.00 -0.68
CA PRO A 8 58.92 3.33 -1.42
C PRO A 8 57.91 3.94 -0.48
N ALA A 9 57.14 4.90 -1.00
CA ALA A 9 56.06 5.51 -0.24
C ALA A 9 55.04 4.43 0.16
N PRO A 10 54.47 4.52 1.36
CA PRO A 10 53.43 3.57 1.72
C PRO A 10 52.28 3.67 0.70
N PRO A 11 51.62 2.55 0.39
CA PRO A 11 50.52 2.59 -0.55
C PRO A 11 49.45 3.54 -0.02
N ALA A 12 48.82 4.29 -0.94
CA ALA A 12 47.69 5.14 -0.57
C ALA A 12 46.59 4.29 0.05
N PRO A 13 45.90 4.80 1.07
CA PRO A 13 44.74 4.06 1.59
C PRO A 13 43.75 3.78 0.46
N PRO A 14 43.11 2.60 0.46
CA PRO A 14 42.14 2.30 -0.58
C PRO A 14 41.05 3.35 -0.59
N ALA A 15 40.59 3.72 -1.77
CA ALA A 15 39.45 4.61 -1.91
C ALA A 15 38.25 4.01 -1.16
N PRO A 16 37.43 4.83 -0.48
CA PRO A 16 36.23 4.30 0.16
C PRO A 16 35.43 3.53 -0.85
N ALA A 17 34.91 2.37 -0.44
CA ALA A 17 34.06 1.56 -1.29
C ALA A 17 32.83 2.40 -1.69
N PRO A 18 32.36 2.29 -2.94
CA PRO A 18 31.11 2.98 -3.30
C PRO A 18 30.02 2.54 -2.33
N ALA A 19 29.17 3.49 -1.93
CA ALA A 19 28.06 3.19 -1.06
C ALA A 19 27.19 2.13 -1.72
N PRO A 20 26.62 1.19 -0.96
CA PRO A 20 25.69 0.22 -1.55
C PRO A 20 24.55 1.00 -2.21
N PRO A 21 23.99 0.47 -3.32
CA PRO A 21 22.87 1.14 -3.96
C PRO A 21 21.75 1.32 -2.96
N ALA A 22 21.08 2.48 -3.02
CA ALA A 22 19.93 2.75 -2.19
C ALA A 22 18.87 1.69 -2.47
N PRO A 23 18.12 1.25 -1.44
CA PRO A 23 17.01 0.35 -1.67
C PRO A 23 16.01 1.00 -2.63
N PRO A 24 15.25 0.20 -3.40
CA PRO A 24 14.25 0.75 -4.30
C PRO A 24 13.27 1.64 -3.54
N ALA A 25 12.92 2.79 -4.12
CA ALA A 25 11.89 3.65 -3.55
C ALA A 25 10.52 3.02 -3.85
N VAL A 26 9.91 2.45 -2.82
CA VAL A 26 8.59 1.80 -2.92
C VAL A 26 7.54 2.74 -2.41
N GLN A 27 6.53 3.03 -3.26
CA GLN A 27 5.36 3.79 -2.89
C GLN A 27 4.17 2.83 -2.87
N LEU A 28 3.52 2.70 -1.71
CA LEU A 28 2.38 1.79 -1.58
C LEU A 28 1.16 2.36 -2.29
N PRO A 29 0.24 1.49 -2.74
CA PRO A 29 -1.02 1.96 -3.30
C PRO A 29 -1.82 2.76 -2.27
N SER A 30 -2.68 3.64 -2.77
CA SER A 30 -3.57 4.44 -1.93
C SER A 30 -4.88 4.69 -2.67
N THR A 31 -5.86 5.22 -1.94
CA THR A 31 -7.13 5.61 -2.53
C THR A 31 -6.95 6.92 -3.29
N ASP A 32 -7.48 6.97 -4.52
CA ASP A 32 -7.45 8.20 -5.30
C ASP A 32 -8.42 9.22 -4.70
N ALA A 33 -7.91 10.40 -4.34
CA ALA A 33 -8.72 11.43 -3.69
C ALA A 33 -9.86 11.92 -4.58
N ASP A 34 -9.65 11.97 -5.90
CA ASP A 34 -10.68 12.40 -6.85
C ASP A 34 -11.82 11.40 -6.94
N TYR A 35 -11.58 10.16 -6.56
CA TYR A 35 -12.56 9.08 -6.61
C TYR A 35 -12.98 8.60 -5.22
N ALA A 36 -12.71 9.39 -4.18
CA ALA A 36 -13.02 9.01 -2.80
C ALA A 36 -14.50 8.69 -2.60
N GLN A 37 -15.39 9.34 -3.35
CA GLN A 37 -16.83 9.09 -3.26
C GLN A 37 -17.19 7.67 -3.71
N SER A 38 -16.53 7.16 -4.75
CA SER A 38 -16.82 5.81 -5.24
C SER A 38 -16.24 4.72 -4.32
N CYS A 39 -15.33 5.10 -3.43
CA CYS A 39 -14.76 4.18 -2.45
C CYS A 39 -15.58 4.08 -1.16
N ARG A 40 -16.63 4.89 -1.02
CA ARG A 40 -17.48 4.84 0.16
C ARG A 40 -18.36 3.60 0.12
N PRO A 41 -18.35 2.79 1.17
CA PRO A 41 -19.23 1.65 1.24
C PRO A 41 -20.67 2.09 1.45
N VAL A 42 -21.60 1.33 0.87
CA VAL A 42 -23.01 1.50 1.15
C VAL A 42 -23.34 0.73 2.40
N TYR A 43 -23.80 1.41 3.44
CA TYR A 43 -24.19 0.76 4.68
C TYR A 43 -25.49 -0.01 4.43
N PRO A 44 -25.51 -1.35 4.56
CA PRO A 44 -26.72 -2.11 4.27
C PRO A 44 -27.86 -1.72 5.20
N SER A 45 -29.07 -1.60 4.65
CA SER A 45 -30.25 -1.19 5.44
C SER A 45 -30.52 -2.15 6.59
N MET A 46 -30.38 -3.44 6.34
CA MET A 46 -30.58 -4.44 7.38
C MET A 46 -29.55 -4.31 8.49
N SER A 47 -28.30 -4.00 8.14
CA SER A 47 -27.25 -3.77 9.13
C SER A 47 -27.56 -2.57 10.02
N LYS A 48 -28.12 -1.51 9.42
CA LYS A 48 -28.56 -0.34 10.19
C LYS A 48 -29.66 -0.71 11.18
N ARG A 49 -30.64 -1.49 10.74
CA ARG A 49 -31.76 -1.93 11.59
C ARG A 49 -31.27 -2.78 12.74
N LEU A 50 -30.28 -3.63 12.49
CA LEU A 50 -29.75 -4.54 13.50
C LEU A 50 -28.61 -3.92 14.31
N SER A 51 -28.28 -2.65 14.04
CA SER A 51 -27.18 -1.93 14.69
C SER A 51 -25.83 -2.64 14.53
N GLU A 52 -25.63 -3.26 13.38
CA GLU A 52 -24.36 -3.91 13.07
C GLU A 52 -23.30 -2.86 12.78
N GLN A 53 -22.20 -2.92 13.48
CA GLN A 53 -21.06 -2.03 13.31
C GLN A 53 -19.78 -2.83 13.38
N GLY A 54 -18.73 -2.35 12.75
CA GLY A 54 -17.45 -3.02 12.80
C GLY A 54 -16.47 -2.49 11.78
N ARG A 55 -15.30 -3.07 11.81
CA ARG A 55 -14.23 -2.73 10.89
C ARG A 55 -13.90 -3.94 10.04
N VAL A 56 -13.83 -3.71 8.75
CA VAL A 56 -13.40 -4.72 7.76
C VAL A 56 -12.06 -4.31 7.22
N VAL A 57 -11.12 -5.23 7.14
CA VAL A 57 -9.88 -5.00 6.41
C VAL A 57 -9.95 -5.82 5.13
N VAL A 58 -9.88 -5.13 4.00
CA VAL A 58 -9.99 -5.74 2.68
C VAL A 58 -8.62 -5.70 2.03
N LYS A 59 -8.13 -6.86 1.60
CA LYS A 59 -6.90 -6.94 0.82
C LYS A 59 -7.24 -6.73 -0.63
N VAL A 60 -6.68 -5.67 -1.22
CA VAL A 60 -6.91 -5.33 -2.62
C VAL A 60 -5.59 -5.43 -3.36
N VAL A 61 -5.57 -6.18 -4.46
CA VAL A 61 -4.44 -6.13 -5.38
C VAL A 61 -4.73 -5.03 -6.39
N VAL A 62 -3.98 -3.94 -6.29
CA VAL A 62 -4.15 -2.78 -7.15
C VAL A 62 -3.25 -2.94 -8.36
N GLY A 63 -3.84 -2.95 -9.55
CA GLY A 63 -3.08 -3.05 -10.79
C GLY A 63 -2.29 -1.79 -11.09
N ALA A 64 -1.37 -1.88 -12.03
CA ALA A 64 -0.55 -0.75 -12.45
C ALA A 64 -1.39 0.40 -13.01
N ASP A 65 -2.60 0.12 -13.47
CA ASP A 65 -3.56 1.12 -13.97
C ASP A 65 -4.44 1.72 -12.87
N GLY A 66 -4.26 1.30 -11.62
CA GLY A 66 -5.05 1.79 -10.49
C GLY A 66 -6.37 1.05 -10.27
N SER A 67 -6.69 0.06 -11.09
CA SER A 67 -7.92 -0.72 -10.91
C SER A 67 -7.71 -1.88 -9.94
N PRO A 68 -8.76 -2.26 -9.18
CA PRO A 68 -8.66 -3.44 -8.32
C PRO A 68 -8.68 -4.71 -9.17
N LYS A 69 -7.65 -5.53 -9.02
CA LYS A 69 -7.53 -6.80 -9.76
C LYS A 69 -8.02 -7.98 -8.94
N GLN A 70 -7.86 -7.91 -7.63
CA GLN A 70 -8.31 -8.94 -6.70
C GLN A 70 -8.73 -8.28 -5.40
N VAL A 71 -9.86 -8.71 -4.84
CA VAL A 71 -10.41 -8.15 -3.60
C VAL A 71 -10.77 -9.31 -2.69
N GLU A 72 -10.17 -9.35 -1.51
CA GLU A 72 -10.39 -10.40 -0.52
C GLU A 72 -10.60 -9.79 0.85
N ILE A 73 -11.45 -10.42 1.66
CA ILE A 73 -11.62 -10.02 3.06
C ILE A 73 -10.44 -10.57 3.86
N LYS A 74 -9.60 -9.69 4.37
CA LYS A 74 -8.48 -10.07 5.22
C LYS A 74 -8.89 -10.22 6.67
N LYS A 75 -9.73 -9.30 7.16
CA LYS A 75 -10.26 -9.35 8.50
C LYS A 75 -11.74 -8.96 8.46
N SER A 76 -12.59 -9.86 8.93
CA SER A 76 -14.03 -9.65 8.95
C SER A 76 -14.44 -8.71 10.09
N SER A 77 -15.53 -7.97 9.85
CA SER A 77 -16.20 -7.19 10.89
C SER A 77 -16.95 -8.06 11.88
N GLY A 78 -17.17 -9.32 11.52
CA GLY A 78 -18.07 -10.22 12.24
C GLY A 78 -19.47 -10.28 11.65
N PHE A 79 -19.74 -9.48 10.63
CA PHE A 79 -21.06 -9.42 9.98
C PHE A 79 -20.90 -9.54 8.47
N ASP A 80 -21.48 -10.59 7.89
CA ASP A 80 -21.34 -10.86 6.46
C ASP A 80 -21.84 -9.70 5.60
N ARG A 81 -22.91 -9.01 6.02
CA ARG A 81 -23.44 -7.88 5.26
C ARG A 81 -22.46 -6.74 5.18
N LEU A 82 -21.76 -6.44 6.27
CA LEU A 82 -20.74 -5.37 6.27
C LEU A 82 -19.54 -5.78 5.43
N ASP A 83 -19.12 -7.03 5.56
CA ASP A 83 -17.98 -7.55 4.80
C ASP A 83 -18.25 -7.46 3.29
N GLU A 84 -19.44 -7.88 2.87
CA GLU A 84 -19.82 -7.83 1.47
C GLU A 84 -19.93 -6.39 0.95
N ALA A 85 -20.49 -5.49 1.76
CA ALA A 85 -20.58 -4.08 1.41
C ALA A 85 -19.18 -3.46 1.22
N ALA A 86 -18.24 -3.82 2.08
CA ALA A 86 -16.86 -3.35 1.97
C ALA A 86 -16.20 -3.89 0.71
N ARG A 87 -16.40 -5.17 0.42
CA ARG A 87 -15.85 -5.80 -0.77
C ARG A 87 -16.37 -5.15 -2.04
N GLU A 88 -17.67 -4.92 -2.11
CA GLU A 88 -18.29 -4.25 -3.26
C GLU A 88 -17.77 -2.82 -3.45
N ALA A 89 -17.59 -2.09 -2.34
CA ALA A 89 -17.04 -0.74 -2.41
C ALA A 89 -15.63 -0.77 -3.00
N MET A 90 -14.80 -1.71 -2.58
CA MET A 90 -13.44 -1.81 -3.09
C MET A 90 -13.40 -2.20 -4.57
N LEU A 91 -14.35 -2.99 -5.04
CA LEU A 91 -14.45 -3.35 -6.45
C LEU A 91 -14.79 -2.16 -7.34
N ARG A 92 -15.51 -1.17 -6.80
CA ARG A 92 -15.87 0.07 -7.52
C ARG A 92 -14.83 1.16 -7.34
N CYS A 93 -13.96 1.01 -6.37
CA CYS A 93 -12.98 2.04 -6.02
C CYS A 93 -11.88 2.14 -7.06
N ARG A 94 -11.43 3.36 -7.27
CA ARG A 94 -10.23 3.59 -8.07
C ARG A 94 -9.08 3.97 -7.15
N PHE A 95 -7.97 3.30 -7.36
CA PHE A 95 -6.79 3.46 -6.51
C PHE A 95 -5.67 4.16 -7.26
N VAL A 96 -4.75 4.72 -6.49
CA VAL A 96 -3.45 5.14 -7.02
C VAL A 96 -2.55 3.91 -6.97
N PRO A 97 -1.97 3.50 -8.10
CA PRO A 97 -1.14 2.29 -8.11
C PRO A 97 0.12 2.47 -7.27
N GLY A 98 0.60 1.37 -6.71
CA GLY A 98 1.91 1.33 -6.10
C GLY A 98 3.00 1.54 -7.13
N LYS A 99 4.15 2.06 -6.70
CA LYS A 99 5.26 2.35 -7.59
C LYS A 99 6.57 1.86 -7.00
N VAL A 100 7.44 1.41 -7.88
CA VAL A 100 8.84 1.11 -7.53
C VAL A 100 9.70 2.02 -8.41
N ASN A 101 10.49 2.88 -7.77
CA ASN A 101 11.32 3.87 -8.47
C ASN A 101 10.52 4.70 -9.49
N GLY A 102 9.29 5.08 -9.12
CA GLY A 102 8.42 5.90 -9.96
C GLY A 102 7.65 5.14 -11.04
N VAL A 103 7.85 3.84 -11.17
CA VAL A 103 7.16 3.01 -12.16
C VAL A 103 6.00 2.28 -11.50
N ALA A 104 4.79 2.47 -12.04
CA ALA A 104 3.59 1.84 -11.52
C ALA A 104 3.67 0.32 -11.65
N GLN A 105 3.31 -0.38 -10.58
CA GLN A 105 3.31 -1.84 -10.53
C GLN A 105 2.09 -2.33 -9.77
N SER A 106 1.71 -3.56 -10.05
CA SER A 106 0.64 -4.22 -9.31
C SER A 106 1.12 -4.55 -7.90
N MET A 107 0.38 -4.09 -6.88
CA MET A 107 0.72 -4.31 -5.48
C MET A 107 -0.50 -4.56 -4.64
N ALA A 108 -0.31 -5.32 -3.56
CA ALA A 108 -1.37 -5.53 -2.58
C ALA A 108 -1.48 -4.32 -1.65
N TYR A 109 -2.71 -4.01 -1.25
CA TYR A 109 -3.02 -2.92 -0.35
C TYR A 109 -4.10 -3.39 0.63
N ASP A 110 -3.89 -3.14 1.91
CA ASP A 110 -4.87 -3.46 2.95
C ASP A 110 -5.70 -2.23 3.23
N ALA A 111 -6.96 -2.26 2.78
CA ALA A 111 -7.87 -1.13 2.90
C ALA A 111 -8.80 -1.34 4.11
N PRO A 112 -8.70 -0.47 5.13
CA PRO A 112 -9.64 -0.54 6.26
C PRO A 112 -10.95 0.15 5.89
N VAL A 113 -12.05 -0.51 6.18
CA VAL A 113 -13.40 0.05 5.99
C VAL A 113 -14.11 0.02 7.34
N ASN A 114 -14.48 1.19 7.82
CA ASN A 114 -15.16 1.34 9.10
C ASN A 114 -16.65 1.56 8.88
N PHE A 115 -17.46 0.73 9.54
CA PHE A 115 -18.91 0.89 9.57
C PHE A 115 -19.31 1.36 10.95
N VAL A 116 -19.71 2.60 11.06
CA VAL A 116 -20.11 3.22 12.33
C VAL A 116 -21.45 3.90 12.11
N LEU A 117 -22.38 3.64 13.03
CA LEU A 117 -23.68 4.31 13.01
C LEU A 117 -23.62 5.59 13.82
N ASN A 118 -24.02 6.69 13.19
CA ASN A 118 -24.16 7.97 13.86
C ASN A 118 -25.61 8.12 14.32
N ASN A 119 -25.79 8.21 15.62
CA ASN A 119 -27.10 8.40 16.24
C ASN A 119 -27.39 9.89 16.45
N ASN A 120 -27.42 10.63 15.34
CA ASN A 120 -27.79 12.04 15.42
C ASN A 120 -29.22 12.22 14.95
#